data_f1a941cd6a2a74981cb5acdf8df0a5ae
#
_entry.id   f1a941cd6a2a74981cb5acdf8df0a5ae
#
_cell.length_a   1.000
_cell.length_b   1.000
_cell.length_c   1.000
_cell.angle_alpha   90.00
_cell.angle_beta   90.00
_cell.angle_gamma   90.00
#
_symmetry.space_group_name_H-M   'P 1'
#
loop_
_entity.id
_entity.type
_entity.pdbx_description
1 polymer ?
#
loop_
_entity_poly.entity_id
_entity_poly.type
_entity_poly.pdbx_seq_one_letter_code
_entity_poly.pdbx_strand_id
1 'polypeptide(L)'
;MTYMLDTVIASDVIKGKNLNVIRRLTDVPINDIAILAVTEGELLFGLAKRGNPKALAEVIGEFLIRVDVLPWDRDAAAAYGNLRADCEKRGVSLSANDMMIAAHAVATASILATDDSAFQHVGPPLQLENWRA
;
A
#
# COMPACT_ATOMS: atom_id res chain seq x y z
N MET A 1 13.96 -1.13 7.80
CA MET A 1 13.39 -0.90 6.46
C MET A 1 11.90 -1.19 6.51
N THR A 2 11.07 -0.25 6.13
CA THR A 2 9.62 -0.43 6.12
C THR A 2 9.14 -0.80 4.72
N TYR A 3 8.32 -1.82 4.66
CA TYR A 3 7.62 -2.23 3.44
C TYR A 3 6.16 -1.79 3.56
N MET A 4 5.74 -0.94 2.65
CA MET A 4 4.36 -0.47 2.57
C MET A 4 3.63 -1.29 1.52
N LEU A 5 2.57 -1.99 1.91
CA LEU A 5 1.80 -2.80 0.97
C LEU A 5 0.74 -1.94 0.29
N ASP A 6 0.62 -2.06 -1.03
CA ASP A 6 -0.55 -1.50 -1.71
C ASP A 6 -1.78 -2.38 -1.43
N THR A 7 -2.95 -1.93 -1.88
CA THR A 7 -4.21 -2.61 -1.57
C THR A 7 -4.26 -4.04 -2.12
N VAL A 8 -3.74 -4.27 -3.33
CA VAL A 8 -3.76 -5.61 -3.94
C VAL A 8 -2.85 -6.57 -3.18
N ILE A 9 -1.64 -6.14 -2.86
CA ILE A 9 -0.70 -6.98 -2.09
C ILE A 9 -1.25 -7.24 -0.68
N ALA A 10 -1.79 -6.23 -0.01
CA ALA A 10 -2.43 -6.40 1.30
C ALA A 10 -3.58 -7.42 1.23
N SER A 11 -4.40 -7.34 0.19
CA SER A 11 -5.47 -8.29 -0.05
C SER A 11 -4.96 -9.73 -0.24
N ASP A 12 -3.87 -9.90 -0.99
CA ASP A 12 -3.23 -11.21 -1.16
C ASP A 12 -2.76 -11.77 0.18
N VAL A 13 -2.15 -10.95 1.01
CA VAL A 13 -1.70 -11.37 2.36
C VAL A 13 -2.89 -11.81 3.20
N ILE A 14 -3.96 -11.01 3.23
CA ILE A 14 -5.16 -11.31 4.03
C ILE A 14 -5.81 -12.62 3.58
N LYS A 15 -5.91 -12.85 2.27
CA LYS A 15 -6.56 -14.02 1.68
C LYS A 15 -5.65 -15.25 1.59
N GLY A 16 -4.36 -15.10 1.89
CA GLY A 16 -3.40 -16.17 1.73
C GLY A 16 -3.21 -16.60 0.28
N LYS A 17 -3.36 -15.67 -0.66
CA LYS A 17 -3.22 -15.91 -2.10
C LYS A 17 -1.85 -15.50 -2.59
N ASN A 18 -1.44 -16.05 -3.74
CA ASN A 18 -0.18 -15.77 -4.40
C ASN A 18 1.04 -16.22 -3.60
N LEU A 19 1.65 -17.32 -4.06
CA LEU A 19 2.79 -17.94 -3.38
C LEU A 19 3.99 -17.00 -3.23
N ASN A 20 4.24 -16.15 -4.22
CA ASN A 20 5.37 -15.21 -4.17
C ASN A 20 5.17 -14.17 -3.08
N VAL A 21 3.95 -13.66 -2.92
CA VAL A 21 3.61 -12.72 -1.85
C VAL A 21 3.79 -13.40 -0.49
N ILE A 22 3.30 -14.63 -0.33
CA ILE A 22 3.43 -15.38 0.93
C ILE A 22 4.90 -15.65 1.27
N ARG A 23 5.71 -16.04 0.28
CA ARG A 23 7.15 -16.25 0.48
C ARG A 23 7.83 -14.97 0.93
N ARG A 24 7.53 -13.87 0.27
CA ARG A 24 8.12 -12.58 0.62
C ARG A 24 7.72 -12.15 2.02
N LEU A 25 6.47 -12.40 2.40
CA LEU A 25 5.96 -12.11 3.74
C LEU A 25 6.74 -12.85 4.83
N THR A 26 7.12 -14.11 4.58
CA THR A 26 7.89 -14.89 5.56
C THR A 26 9.32 -14.38 5.72
N ASP A 27 9.85 -13.67 4.72
CA ASP A 27 11.22 -13.14 4.75
C ASP A 27 11.32 -11.78 5.43
N VAL A 28 10.19 -11.12 5.68
CA VAL A 28 10.13 -9.77 6.23
C VAL A 28 9.53 -9.80 7.64
N PRO A 29 10.19 -9.21 8.64
CA PRO A 29 9.60 -9.11 9.98
C PRO A 29 8.28 -8.35 9.94
N ILE A 30 7.28 -8.84 10.67
CA ILE A 30 5.95 -8.22 10.68
C ILE A 30 6.01 -6.75 11.11
N ASN A 31 6.95 -6.39 11.97
CA ASN A 31 7.14 -5.01 12.42
C ASN A 31 7.63 -4.07 11.32
N ASP A 32 8.13 -4.62 10.22
CA ASP A 32 8.59 -3.85 9.06
C ASP A 32 7.49 -3.67 8.01
N ILE A 33 6.30 -4.20 8.25
CA ILE A 33 5.18 -4.11 7.32
C ILE A 33 4.20 -3.04 7.77
N ALA A 34 3.83 -2.16 6.84
CA ALA A 34 2.88 -1.09 7.08
C ALA A 34 1.89 -0.99 5.91
N ILE A 35 0.75 -0.42 6.21
CA ILE A 35 -0.20 0.05 5.19
C ILE A 35 -0.62 1.47 5.54
N LEU A 36 -1.20 2.16 4.57
CA LEU A 36 -1.79 3.47 4.81
C LEU A 36 -3.21 3.37 5.35
N ALA A 37 -3.63 4.40 6.07
CA ALA A 37 -5.04 4.56 6.41
C ALA A 37 -5.93 4.55 5.16
N VAL A 38 -5.45 5.09 4.03
CA VAL A 38 -6.16 5.01 2.73
C VAL A 38 -6.35 3.54 2.31
N THR A 39 -5.33 2.72 2.43
CA THR A 39 -5.41 1.29 2.11
C THR A 39 -6.37 0.57 3.05
N GLU A 40 -6.32 0.88 4.34
CA GLU A 40 -7.33 0.37 5.30
C GLU A 40 -8.73 0.71 4.84
N GLY A 41 -8.97 1.96 4.43
CA GLY A 41 -10.27 2.40 3.91
C GLY A 41 -10.72 1.59 2.70
N GLU A 42 -9.81 1.28 1.78
CA GLU A 42 -10.12 0.46 0.61
C GLU A 42 -10.48 -0.99 1.00
N LEU A 43 -9.75 -1.57 1.96
CA LEU A 43 -10.05 -2.91 2.47
C LEU A 43 -11.42 -2.94 3.15
N LEU A 44 -11.73 -1.94 3.97
CA LEU A 44 -13.01 -1.84 4.67
C LEU A 44 -14.16 -1.55 3.69
N PHE A 45 -13.93 -0.78 2.64
CA PHE A 45 -14.90 -0.58 1.58
C PHE A 45 -15.21 -1.91 0.87
N GLY A 46 -14.20 -2.69 0.52
CA GLY A 46 -14.39 -4.00 -0.11
C GLY A 46 -15.19 -4.96 0.77
N LEU A 47 -14.94 -4.92 2.09
CA LEU A 47 -15.69 -5.69 3.06
C LEU A 47 -17.18 -5.26 3.11
N ALA A 48 -17.43 -3.97 3.23
CA ALA A 48 -18.79 -3.42 3.29
C ALA A 48 -19.58 -3.70 2.01
N LYS A 49 -18.93 -3.56 0.85
CA LYS A 49 -19.54 -3.83 -0.45
C LYS A 49 -20.01 -5.27 -0.59
N ARG A 50 -19.34 -6.21 0.08
CA ARG A 50 -19.71 -7.63 0.10
C ARG A 50 -20.73 -7.98 1.20
N GLY A 51 -21.26 -7.00 1.92
CA GLY A 51 -22.22 -7.21 2.99
C GLY A 51 -21.60 -7.60 4.34
N ASN A 52 -20.34 -7.27 4.55
CA ASN A 52 -19.59 -7.55 5.78
C ASN A 52 -19.60 -9.05 6.17
N PRO A 53 -19.17 -9.98 5.29
CA PRO A 53 -19.12 -11.39 5.68
C PRO A 53 -18.25 -11.58 6.92
N LYS A 54 -18.76 -12.33 7.90
CA LYS A 54 -18.10 -12.47 9.20
C LYS A 54 -16.67 -13.02 9.09
N ALA A 55 -16.47 -14.05 8.28
CA ALA A 55 -15.16 -14.65 8.11
C ALA A 55 -14.15 -13.66 7.50
N LEU A 56 -14.57 -12.87 6.51
CA LEU A 56 -13.71 -11.85 5.90
C LEU A 56 -13.41 -10.73 6.88
N ALA A 57 -14.41 -10.28 7.65
CA ALA A 57 -14.23 -9.25 8.68
C ALA A 57 -13.19 -9.68 9.73
N GLU A 58 -13.21 -10.95 10.13
CA GLU A 58 -12.25 -11.49 11.10
C GLU A 58 -10.83 -11.50 10.57
N VAL A 59 -10.60 -11.95 9.34
CA VAL A 59 -9.24 -12.00 8.78
C VAL A 59 -8.70 -10.60 8.49
N ILE A 60 -9.53 -9.66 8.06
CA ILE A 60 -9.13 -8.26 7.89
C ILE A 60 -8.76 -7.66 9.25
N GLY A 61 -9.57 -7.87 10.27
CA GLY A 61 -9.33 -7.38 11.63
C GLY A 61 -8.01 -7.90 12.19
N GLU A 62 -7.73 -9.19 12.02
CA GLU A 62 -6.47 -9.81 12.41
C GLU A 62 -5.27 -9.16 11.72
N PHE A 63 -5.37 -8.93 10.43
CA PHE A 63 -4.32 -8.26 9.65
C PHE A 63 -4.06 -6.85 10.17
N LEU A 64 -5.12 -6.06 10.38
CA LEU A 64 -5.01 -4.67 10.82
C LEU A 64 -4.40 -4.51 12.22
N ILE A 65 -4.54 -5.53 13.08
CA ILE A 65 -3.90 -5.53 14.40
C ILE A 65 -2.39 -5.77 14.29
N ARG A 66 -1.95 -6.55 13.32
CA ARG A 66 -0.55 -7.01 13.20
C ARG A 66 0.37 -6.07 12.47
N VAL A 67 -0.16 -5.29 11.54
CA VAL A 67 0.64 -4.35 10.74
C VAL A 67 0.50 -2.93 11.29
N ASP A 68 1.48 -2.08 11.00
CA ASP A 68 1.35 -0.66 11.29
C ASP A 68 0.42 -0.02 10.26
N VAL A 69 -0.60 0.68 10.74
CA VAL A 69 -1.47 1.50 9.90
C VAL A 69 -1.05 2.95 10.07
N LEU A 70 -0.50 3.55 9.01
CA LEU A 70 0.07 4.89 9.07
C LEU A 70 -1.00 5.93 8.75
N PRO A 71 -1.21 6.92 9.64
CA PRO A 71 -2.17 7.99 9.38
C PRO A 71 -1.63 8.95 8.33
N TRP A 72 -2.52 9.57 7.58
CA TRP A 72 -2.14 10.64 6.64
C TRP A 72 -1.80 11.89 7.45
N ASP A 73 -0.53 12.25 7.49
CA ASP A 73 -0.04 13.38 8.26
C ASP A 73 0.44 14.53 7.35
N ARG A 74 1.03 15.56 7.98
CA ARG A 74 1.51 16.74 7.25
C ARG A 74 2.68 16.42 6.34
N ASP A 75 3.55 15.48 6.71
CA ASP A 75 4.67 15.05 5.88
C ASP A 75 4.17 14.32 4.63
N ALA A 76 3.15 13.47 4.77
CA ALA A 76 2.51 12.83 3.65
C ALA A 76 1.84 13.86 2.72
N ALA A 77 1.18 14.87 3.28
CA ALA A 77 0.54 15.93 2.50
C ALA A 77 1.58 16.74 1.71
N ALA A 78 2.72 17.07 2.31
CA ALA A 78 3.79 17.80 1.64
C ALA A 78 4.39 16.97 0.49
N ALA A 79 4.66 15.69 0.73
CA ALA A 79 5.15 14.78 -0.30
C ALA A 79 4.14 14.64 -1.45
N TYR A 80 2.85 14.56 -1.13
CA TYR A 80 1.79 14.50 -2.11
C TYR A 80 1.78 15.72 -3.04
N GLY A 81 1.86 16.92 -2.48
CA GLY A 81 1.87 18.14 -3.26
C GLY A 81 3.04 18.19 -4.25
N ASN A 82 4.23 17.88 -3.76
CA ASN A 82 5.44 17.89 -4.58
C ASN A 82 5.43 16.78 -5.64
N LEU A 83 5.06 15.57 -5.25
CA LEU A 83 5.07 14.42 -6.16
C LEU A 83 4.04 14.57 -7.26
N ARG A 84 2.83 15.00 -6.92
CA ARG A 84 1.75 15.20 -7.88
C ARG A 84 2.12 16.29 -8.89
N ALA A 85 2.67 17.41 -8.43
CA ALA A 85 3.09 18.48 -9.32
C ALA A 85 4.17 18.02 -10.29
N ASP A 86 5.16 17.24 -9.82
CA ASP A 86 6.21 16.67 -10.65
C ASP A 86 5.64 15.69 -11.68
N CYS A 87 4.76 14.79 -11.26
CA CYS A 87 4.11 13.83 -12.15
C CYS A 87 3.30 14.54 -13.25
N GLU A 88 2.54 15.55 -12.91
CA GLU A 88 1.77 16.33 -13.90
C GLU A 88 2.67 16.98 -14.93
N LYS A 89 3.81 17.53 -14.52
CA LYS A 89 4.79 18.12 -15.45
C LYS A 89 5.36 17.12 -16.43
N ARG A 90 5.51 15.86 -15.99
CA ARG A 90 6.08 14.79 -16.83
C ARG A 90 5.02 14.00 -17.58
N GLY A 91 3.73 14.34 -17.44
CA GLY A 91 2.65 13.60 -18.06
C GLY A 91 2.39 12.23 -17.44
N VAL A 92 2.79 12.02 -16.18
CA VAL A 92 2.55 10.79 -15.44
C VAL A 92 1.22 10.90 -14.71
N SER A 93 0.33 9.93 -14.91
CA SER A 93 -1.01 9.93 -14.33
C SER A 93 -1.20 8.71 -13.43
N LEU A 94 -1.65 8.95 -12.20
CA LEU A 94 -2.07 7.92 -11.26
C LEU A 94 -3.48 8.24 -10.77
N SER A 95 -4.22 7.23 -10.32
CA SER A 95 -5.47 7.47 -9.59
C SER A 95 -5.17 8.28 -8.32
N ALA A 96 -6.20 8.95 -7.78
CA ALA A 96 -6.04 9.73 -6.55
C ALA A 96 -5.50 8.87 -5.40
N ASN A 97 -6.05 7.67 -5.21
CA ASN A 97 -5.60 6.76 -4.16
C ASN A 97 -4.16 6.31 -4.38
N ASP A 98 -3.78 5.95 -5.60
CA ASP A 98 -2.41 5.52 -5.91
C ASP A 98 -1.41 6.65 -5.71
N MET A 99 -1.78 7.88 -6.07
CA MET A 99 -0.95 9.06 -5.82
C MET A 99 -0.72 9.26 -4.31
N MET A 100 -1.74 9.07 -3.49
CA MET A 100 -1.61 9.16 -2.03
C MET A 100 -0.70 8.05 -1.49
N ILE A 101 -0.85 6.84 -1.99
CA ILE A 101 0.00 5.70 -1.59
C ILE A 101 1.46 5.97 -1.94
N ALA A 102 1.74 6.39 -3.17
CA ALA A 102 3.10 6.71 -3.62
C ALA A 102 3.72 7.84 -2.79
N ALA A 103 2.97 8.92 -2.56
CA ALA A 103 3.45 10.06 -1.79
C ALA A 103 3.78 9.69 -0.34
N HIS A 104 2.95 8.86 0.28
CA HIS A 104 3.18 8.43 1.65
C HIS A 104 4.41 7.51 1.75
N ALA A 105 4.59 6.62 0.77
CA ALA A 105 5.80 5.79 0.71
C ALA A 105 7.06 6.65 0.60
N VAL A 106 7.03 7.70 -0.21
CA VAL A 106 8.14 8.66 -0.31
C VAL A 106 8.37 9.38 1.02
N ALA A 107 7.30 9.89 1.65
CA ALA A 107 7.40 10.64 2.91
C ALA A 107 8.02 9.81 4.05
N THR A 108 7.76 8.52 4.07
CA THR A 108 8.27 7.61 5.11
C THR A 108 9.52 6.86 4.70
N ALA A 109 10.06 7.12 3.51
CA ALA A 109 11.19 6.39 2.93
C ALA A 109 10.97 4.87 2.94
N SER A 110 9.74 4.44 2.70
CA SER A 110 9.35 3.03 2.65
C SER A 110 9.51 2.47 1.26
N ILE A 111 9.69 1.15 1.17
CA ILE A 111 9.61 0.42 -0.10
C ILE A 111 8.13 0.09 -0.33
N LEU A 112 7.58 0.52 -1.45
CA LEU A 112 6.21 0.19 -1.83
C LEU A 112 6.17 -1.18 -2.50
N ALA A 113 5.49 -2.12 -1.87
CA ALA A 113 5.25 -3.45 -2.43
C ALA A 113 4.00 -3.41 -3.31
N THR A 114 4.18 -3.58 -4.61
CA THR A 114 3.09 -3.49 -5.61
C THR A 114 3.47 -4.27 -6.86
N ASP A 115 2.48 -4.73 -7.61
CA ASP A 115 2.68 -5.27 -8.95
C ASP A 115 2.12 -4.34 -10.05
N ASP A 116 1.60 -3.17 -9.66
CA ASP A 116 1.03 -2.22 -10.61
C ASP A 116 2.14 -1.44 -11.30
N SER A 117 2.25 -1.63 -12.62
CA SER A 117 3.28 -0.99 -13.45
C SER A 117 3.14 0.54 -13.50
N ALA A 118 1.97 1.09 -13.17
CA ALA A 118 1.75 2.54 -13.18
C ALA A 118 2.71 3.27 -12.23
N PHE A 119 3.07 2.66 -11.10
CA PHE A 119 4.01 3.26 -10.15
C PHE A 119 5.43 3.39 -10.70
N GLN A 120 5.82 2.57 -11.67
CA GLN A 120 7.16 2.64 -12.27
C GLN A 120 7.43 3.97 -12.95
N HIS A 121 6.40 4.63 -13.46
CA HIS A 121 6.52 5.91 -14.14
C HIS A 121 6.75 7.08 -13.19
N VAL A 122 6.51 6.87 -11.89
CA VAL A 122 6.77 7.91 -10.88
C VAL A 122 8.28 8.19 -10.76
N GLY A 123 9.07 7.13 -10.72
CA GLY A 123 10.52 7.23 -10.60
C GLY A 123 10.99 7.64 -9.20
N PRO A 124 12.32 7.79 -9.02
CA PRO A 124 12.87 8.20 -7.74
C PRO A 124 12.28 9.53 -7.25
N PRO A 125 12.10 9.72 -5.94
CA PRO A 125 12.60 8.90 -4.84
C PRO A 125 11.71 7.72 -4.43
N LEU A 126 10.65 7.41 -5.19
CA LEU A 126 9.80 6.25 -4.91
C LEU A 126 10.58 4.95 -5.13
N GLN A 127 10.61 4.08 -4.12
CA GLN A 127 11.23 2.77 -4.18
C GLN A 127 10.13 1.70 -4.29
N LEU A 128 10.29 0.80 -5.27
CA LEU A 128 9.31 -0.23 -5.56
C LEU A 128 9.90 -1.63 -5.42
N GLU A 129 9.05 -2.56 -5.02
CA GLU A 129 9.37 -3.98 -5.02
C GLU A 129 8.11 -4.77 -5.42
N ASN A 130 8.24 -5.65 -6.41
CA ASN A 130 7.11 -6.45 -6.86
C ASN A 130 7.06 -7.77 -6.12
N TRP A 131 6.13 -7.91 -5.17
CA TRP A 131 5.99 -9.13 -4.37
C TRP A 131 5.27 -10.26 -5.11
N ARG A 132 4.65 -9.97 -6.25
CA ARG A 132 4.01 -11.00 -7.08
C ARG A 132 4.94 -11.60 -8.14
N ALA A 133 6.09 -11.00 -8.33
CA ALA A 133 7.05 -11.46 -9.32
C ALA A 133 7.77 -12.75 -8.89
#